data_3e5e31ba7ca037117062000f713cdf45
#
_entry.id   3e5e31ba7ca037117062000f713cdf45
#
_cell.length_a   1.000
_cell.length_b   1.000
_cell.length_c   1.000
_cell.angle_alpha   90.00
_cell.angle_beta   90.00
_cell.angle_gamma   90.00
#
_symmetry.space_group_name_H-M   'P 1'
#
loop_
_entity.id
_entity.type
_entity.pdbx_description
1 polymer ?
#
loop_
_entity_poly.entity_id
_entity_poly.type
_entity_poly.pdbx_seq_one_letter_code
_entity_poly.pdbx_strand_id
1 'polypeptide(L)'
;MKDADIAKVTRGLVQIPMVGGTIAFGYNYDCDLKLTQEQAVRVAMGMVKNWKELGCKSGKLTWAHRSDGSGTTKAFTNSMEAFSKTWTLGTGKSVKWPAGVGAKGNSGVAGVIQNTPGAIGYVNQSYIKGNVKAAALQNLSGEFLKPSVEAGAKALNGITLDENLAGKNPNPTAKGAYPIASLTWILAYEEGNGRNTKAIKQAFNTLLSDEYQDKAPSLGFVPLKGDILEKSRAAVKRIGK
;
A
#
# COMPACT_ATOMS: atom_id res chain seq x y z
N MET A 1 -1.73 13.62 -4.21
CA MET A 1 -3.01 14.33 -3.95
C MET A 1 -3.77 14.47 -5.26
N LYS A 2 -5.01 15.02 -5.26
CA LYS A 2 -5.68 15.44 -6.51
C LYS A 2 -5.22 16.87 -6.82
N ASP A 3 -5.12 17.24 -8.10
CA ASP A 3 -4.68 18.58 -8.51
C ASP A 3 -5.54 19.70 -7.92
N ALA A 4 -6.87 19.47 -7.85
CA ALA A 4 -7.80 20.40 -7.21
C ALA A 4 -7.56 20.60 -5.69
N ASP A 5 -6.93 19.62 -5.01
CA ASP A 5 -6.55 19.76 -3.59
C ASP A 5 -5.19 20.44 -3.45
N ILE A 6 -4.28 20.21 -4.42
CA ILE A 6 -2.97 20.89 -4.49
C ILE A 6 -3.17 22.39 -4.73
N ALA A 7 -4.05 22.75 -5.66
CA ALA A 7 -4.35 24.15 -6.00
C ALA A 7 -4.91 24.97 -4.82
N LYS A 8 -5.46 24.32 -3.80
CA LYS A 8 -5.96 25.01 -2.58
C LYS A 8 -4.84 25.35 -1.57
N VAL A 9 -3.63 24.83 -1.78
CA VAL A 9 -2.50 25.07 -0.89
C VAL A 9 -1.78 26.34 -1.31
N THR A 10 -2.15 27.47 -0.73
CA THR A 10 -1.65 28.83 -1.10
C THR A 10 -0.13 28.97 -0.98
N ARG A 11 0.53 28.14 -0.15
CA ARG A 11 1.99 28.11 0.04
C ARG A 11 2.70 27.18 -0.94
N GLY A 12 2.00 26.68 -1.95
CA GLY A 12 2.50 25.63 -2.81
C GLY A 12 2.67 24.29 -2.09
N LEU A 13 2.68 23.21 -2.82
CA LEU A 13 2.84 21.86 -2.27
C LEU A 13 3.85 21.06 -3.09
N VAL A 14 4.82 20.49 -2.40
CA VAL A 14 5.73 19.49 -2.96
C VAL A 14 5.32 18.12 -2.43
N GLN A 15 4.95 17.22 -3.34
CA GLN A 15 4.64 15.83 -3.03
C GLN A 15 5.84 14.97 -3.41
N ILE A 16 6.46 14.30 -2.43
CA ILE A 16 7.75 13.62 -2.60
C ILE A 16 7.58 12.14 -2.27
N PRO A 17 7.73 11.22 -3.25
CA PRO A 17 7.85 9.80 -2.95
C PRO A 17 9.06 9.54 -2.06
N MET A 18 8.90 8.76 -0.99
CA MET A 18 9.98 8.46 -0.05
C MET A 18 10.37 6.99 -0.03
N VAL A 19 9.39 6.12 -0.18
CA VAL A 19 9.59 4.67 -0.12
C VAL A 19 8.40 3.97 -0.76
N GLY A 20 8.59 2.75 -1.21
CA GLY A 20 7.51 1.89 -1.67
C GLY A 20 7.17 0.78 -0.68
N GLY A 21 6.10 0.06 -0.96
CA GLY A 21 5.72 -1.11 -0.21
C GLY A 21 4.60 -1.91 -0.87
N THR A 22 4.50 -3.18 -0.51
CA THR A 22 3.37 -4.01 -0.91
C THR A 22 2.27 -3.95 0.14
N ILE A 23 1.04 -4.16 -0.29
CA ILE A 23 -0.14 -4.27 0.57
C ILE A 23 -0.59 -5.72 0.55
N ALA A 24 -0.36 -6.41 1.66
CA ALA A 24 -0.62 -7.83 1.81
C ALA A 24 -2.05 -8.10 2.30
N PHE A 25 -2.63 -9.22 1.87
CA PHE A 25 -3.69 -9.85 2.63
C PHE A 25 -3.06 -10.56 3.83
N GLY A 26 -3.10 -9.91 5.00
CA GLY A 26 -2.68 -10.48 6.26
C GLY A 26 -3.80 -11.32 6.85
N TYR A 27 -3.49 -12.48 7.43
CA TYR A 27 -4.49 -13.35 8.03
C TYR A 27 -3.95 -14.13 9.23
N ASN A 28 -4.88 -14.58 10.10
CA ASN A 28 -4.59 -15.41 11.26
C ASN A 28 -5.47 -16.67 11.21
N TYR A 29 -5.02 -17.66 10.45
CA TYR A 29 -5.68 -18.96 10.33
C TYR A 29 -4.65 -20.05 9.99
N ASP A 30 -4.97 -21.29 10.33
CA ASP A 30 -4.10 -22.44 10.03
C ASP A 30 -4.36 -22.96 8.62
N CYS A 31 -3.76 -22.28 7.65
CA CYS A 31 -3.89 -22.56 6.23
C CYS A 31 -2.71 -21.91 5.46
N ASP A 32 -2.21 -22.52 4.38
CA ASP A 32 -1.36 -21.85 3.41
C ASP A 32 -2.24 -21.21 2.33
N LEU A 33 -2.68 -19.99 2.61
CA LEU A 33 -3.67 -19.30 1.81
C LEU A 33 -3.10 -18.79 0.48
N LYS A 34 -3.75 -19.18 -0.61
CA LYS A 34 -3.55 -18.64 -1.95
C LYS A 34 -4.84 -18.03 -2.45
N LEU A 35 -4.82 -16.79 -2.90
CA LEU A 35 -5.98 -16.06 -3.39
C LEU A 35 -5.82 -15.73 -4.87
N THR A 36 -6.77 -16.14 -5.69
CA THR A 36 -6.94 -15.52 -7.00
C THR A 36 -7.39 -14.06 -6.84
N GLN A 37 -7.27 -13.25 -7.89
CA GLN A 37 -7.74 -11.86 -7.84
C GLN A 37 -9.23 -11.78 -7.55
N GLU A 38 -10.04 -12.66 -8.14
CA GLU A 38 -11.48 -12.74 -7.86
C GLU A 38 -11.78 -13.13 -6.39
N GLN A 39 -11.07 -14.12 -5.84
CA GLN A 39 -11.24 -14.49 -4.44
C GLN A 39 -10.86 -13.35 -3.49
N ALA A 40 -9.78 -12.60 -3.79
CA ALA A 40 -9.36 -11.44 -3.03
C ALA A 40 -10.45 -10.37 -2.98
N VAL A 41 -11.07 -10.08 -4.13
CA VAL A 41 -12.21 -9.14 -4.23
C VAL A 41 -13.41 -9.66 -3.43
N ARG A 42 -13.81 -10.91 -3.58
CA ARG A 42 -14.95 -11.51 -2.84
C ARG A 42 -14.75 -11.50 -1.33
N VAL A 43 -13.53 -11.74 -0.85
CA VAL A 43 -13.17 -11.62 0.58
C VAL A 43 -13.37 -10.19 1.05
N ALA A 44 -12.81 -9.21 0.34
CA ALA A 44 -12.91 -7.79 0.68
C ALA A 44 -14.35 -7.26 0.59
N MET A 45 -15.16 -7.79 -0.32
CA MET A 45 -16.61 -7.51 -0.43
C MET A 45 -17.44 -8.17 0.67
N GLY A 46 -16.81 -8.95 1.56
CA GLY A 46 -17.50 -9.69 2.62
C GLY A 46 -18.44 -10.78 2.09
N MET A 47 -18.21 -11.27 0.87
CA MET A 47 -18.99 -12.37 0.25
C MET A 47 -18.53 -13.74 0.74
N VAL A 48 -17.29 -13.85 1.23
CA VAL A 48 -16.73 -15.06 1.84
C VAL A 48 -16.92 -14.99 3.34
N LYS A 49 -17.58 -15.96 3.92
CA LYS A 49 -17.90 -16.02 5.37
C LYS A 49 -17.22 -17.16 6.10
N ASN A 50 -16.74 -18.15 5.36
CA ASN A 50 -16.12 -19.34 5.92
C ASN A 50 -14.81 -19.64 5.19
N TRP A 51 -13.77 -20.00 5.94
CA TRP A 51 -12.46 -20.36 5.40
C TRP A 51 -12.50 -21.56 4.44
N LYS A 52 -13.50 -22.44 4.59
CA LYS A 52 -13.74 -23.55 3.66
C LYS A 52 -13.96 -23.08 2.22
N GLU A 53 -14.54 -21.91 2.00
CA GLU A 53 -14.75 -21.33 0.68
C GLU A 53 -13.43 -20.94 -0.02
N LEU A 54 -12.33 -20.85 0.74
CA LEU A 54 -10.99 -20.58 0.26
C LEU A 54 -10.09 -21.82 0.22
N GLY A 55 -10.67 -23.03 0.38
CA GLY A 55 -9.93 -24.29 0.35
C GLY A 55 -9.25 -24.67 1.68
N CYS A 56 -9.52 -23.95 2.76
CA CYS A 56 -9.01 -24.24 4.11
C CYS A 56 -9.96 -25.11 4.92
N LYS A 57 -9.59 -25.48 6.15
CA LYS A 57 -10.53 -26.08 7.12
C LYS A 57 -11.72 -25.14 7.36
N SER A 58 -12.87 -25.70 7.76
CA SER A 58 -14.05 -24.89 8.08
C SER A 58 -13.79 -24.01 9.29
N GLY A 59 -14.16 -22.75 9.21
CA GLY A 59 -14.06 -21.77 10.28
C GLY A 59 -14.64 -20.42 9.84
N LYS A 60 -15.10 -19.63 10.80
CA LYS A 60 -15.63 -18.28 10.54
C LYS A 60 -14.51 -17.38 10.00
N LEU A 61 -14.79 -16.68 8.90
CA LEU A 61 -13.91 -15.65 8.36
C LEU A 61 -14.38 -14.27 8.82
N THR A 62 -13.46 -13.47 9.38
CA THR A 62 -13.73 -12.09 9.82
C THR A 62 -12.85 -11.13 9.00
N TRP A 63 -13.50 -10.23 8.26
CA TRP A 63 -12.78 -9.19 7.51
C TRP A 63 -12.32 -8.06 8.42
N ALA A 64 -11.06 -7.63 8.31
CA ALA A 64 -10.49 -6.49 9.03
C ALA A 64 -10.09 -5.38 8.05
N HIS A 65 -10.51 -4.14 8.32
CA HIS A 65 -10.28 -3.02 7.42
C HIS A 65 -9.94 -1.72 8.16
N ARG A 66 -9.51 -0.71 7.43
CA ARG A 66 -9.24 0.61 7.98
C ARG A 66 -10.56 1.35 8.28
N SER A 67 -10.61 1.97 9.46
CA SER A 67 -11.71 2.87 9.88
C SER A 67 -11.40 4.35 9.68
N ASP A 68 -10.13 4.68 9.38
CA ASP A 68 -9.65 6.04 9.12
C ASP A 68 -9.38 6.29 7.63
N GLY A 69 -9.25 7.55 7.25
CA GLY A 69 -8.82 7.93 5.90
C GLY A 69 -7.39 7.45 5.60
N SER A 70 -7.20 6.59 4.60
CA SER A 70 -5.98 5.84 4.40
C SER A 70 -5.49 5.80 2.96
N GLY A 71 -4.20 6.12 2.75
CA GLY A 71 -3.53 5.86 1.48
C GLY A 71 -3.44 4.38 1.14
N THR A 72 -3.27 3.50 2.16
CA THR A 72 -3.30 2.05 1.99
C THR A 72 -4.66 1.57 1.48
N THR A 73 -5.77 2.11 2.04
CA THR A 73 -7.12 1.82 1.53
C THR A 73 -7.29 2.28 0.09
N LYS A 74 -6.80 3.49 -0.26
CA LYS A 74 -6.88 3.98 -1.65
C LYS A 74 -6.13 3.08 -2.63
N ALA A 75 -4.91 2.67 -2.30
CA ALA A 75 -4.14 1.79 -3.16
C ALA A 75 -4.79 0.40 -3.26
N PHE A 76 -5.22 -0.17 -2.14
CA PHE A 76 -5.92 -1.44 -2.07
C PHE A 76 -7.20 -1.42 -2.93
N THR A 77 -8.07 -0.43 -2.77
CA THR A 77 -9.33 -0.34 -3.51
C THR A 77 -9.13 -0.11 -5.00
N ASN A 78 -8.09 0.63 -5.41
CA ASN A 78 -7.69 0.73 -6.81
C ASN A 78 -7.33 -0.64 -7.39
N SER A 79 -6.62 -1.48 -6.64
CA SER A 79 -6.28 -2.82 -7.10
C SER A 79 -7.49 -3.74 -7.14
N MET A 80 -8.39 -3.67 -6.15
CA MET A 80 -9.63 -4.47 -6.15
C MET A 80 -10.50 -4.14 -7.39
N GLU A 81 -10.63 -2.87 -7.75
CA GLU A 81 -11.32 -2.42 -8.95
C GLU A 81 -10.66 -2.94 -10.25
N ALA A 82 -9.33 -2.96 -10.28
CA ALA A 82 -8.58 -3.48 -11.42
C ALA A 82 -8.59 -5.03 -11.51
N PHE A 83 -8.84 -5.72 -10.42
CA PHE A 83 -8.86 -7.19 -10.36
C PHE A 83 -10.16 -7.78 -10.87
N SER A 84 -11.30 -7.17 -10.56
CA SER A 84 -12.59 -7.76 -10.91
C SER A 84 -13.71 -6.73 -10.96
N LYS A 85 -14.63 -6.94 -11.90
CA LYS A 85 -15.90 -6.22 -11.99
C LYS A 85 -16.85 -6.50 -10.81
N THR A 86 -16.58 -7.54 -10.03
CA THR A 86 -17.31 -7.83 -8.77
C THR A 86 -17.10 -6.71 -7.74
N TRP A 87 -16.01 -5.94 -7.84
CA TRP A 87 -15.77 -4.80 -6.96
C TRP A 87 -16.71 -3.63 -7.27
N THR A 88 -17.60 -3.29 -6.33
CA THR A 88 -18.61 -2.23 -6.49
C THR A 88 -18.55 -1.14 -5.42
N LEU A 89 -17.57 -1.19 -4.49
CA LEU A 89 -17.45 -0.20 -3.42
C LEU A 89 -16.77 1.10 -3.84
N GLY A 90 -16.30 1.18 -5.10
CA GLY A 90 -15.51 2.31 -5.60
C GLY A 90 -14.12 2.37 -5.01
N THR A 91 -13.40 3.46 -5.28
CA THR A 91 -12.00 3.66 -4.87
C THR A 91 -11.83 4.92 -4.05
N GLY A 92 -11.03 4.87 -2.99
CA GLY A 92 -10.82 6.05 -2.16
C GLY A 92 -10.00 5.79 -0.90
N LYS A 93 -9.73 6.87 -0.17
CA LYS A 93 -9.10 6.78 1.15
C LYS A 93 -10.03 6.16 2.21
N SER A 94 -11.31 6.13 1.93
CA SER A 94 -12.36 5.52 2.73
C SER A 94 -13.44 5.00 1.79
N VAL A 95 -13.99 3.82 2.07
CA VAL A 95 -15.13 3.22 1.37
C VAL A 95 -16.12 2.66 2.40
N LYS A 96 -17.38 2.48 2.00
CA LYS A 96 -18.40 1.91 2.88
C LYS A 96 -18.29 0.38 2.86
N TRP A 97 -17.51 -0.18 3.79
CA TRP A 97 -17.34 -1.63 3.89
C TRP A 97 -18.66 -2.32 4.23
N PRO A 98 -19.04 -3.38 3.54
CA PRO A 98 -20.34 -4.06 3.79
C PRO A 98 -20.33 -4.90 5.08
N ALA A 99 -19.15 -5.30 5.55
CA ALA A 99 -18.97 -6.11 6.75
C ALA A 99 -17.52 -5.98 7.26
N GLY A 100 -17.28 -6.46 8.48
CA GLY A 100 -15.94 -6.55 9.05
C GLY A 100 -15.74 -5.69 10.28
N VAL A 101 -14.50 -5.66 10.75
CA VAL A 101 -14.05 -4.90 11.91
C VAL A 101 -13.14 -3.77 11.44
N GLY A 102 -13.54 -2.54 11.70
CA GLY A 102 -12.75 -1.36 11.39
C GLY A 102 -11.73 -1.05 12.49
N ALA A 103 -10.48 -0.75 12.08
CA ALA A 103 -9.41 -0.36 13.00
C ALA A 103 -8.57 0.79 12.44
N LYS A 104 -8.03 1.63 13.33
CA LYS A 104 -7.23 2.80 12.95
C LYS A 104 -5.78 2.40 12.64
N GLY A 105 -5.29 2.83 11.49
CA GLY A 105 -3.92 2.57 11.04
C GLY A 105 -3.67 1.11 10.60
N ASN A 106 -2.54 0.86 9.95
CA ASN A 106 -2.09 -0.51 9.66
C ASN A 106 -1.87 -1.31 10.96
N SER A 107 -1.35 -0.67 12.00
CA SER A 107 -1.15 -1.29 13.31
C SER A 107 -2.44 -1.78 13.95
N GLY A 108 -3.51 -0.98 13.86
CA GLY A 108 -4.83 -1.39 14.37
C GLY A 108 -5.39 -2.58 13.61
N VAL A 109 -5.33 -2.56 12.27
CA VAL A 109 -5.78 -3.71 11.44
C VAL A 109 -4.95 -4.96 11.73
N ALA A 110 -3.62 -4.85 11.82
CA ALA A 110 -2.74 -5.95 12.18
C ALA A 110 -3.06 -6.50 13.58
N GLY A 111 -3.37 -5.61 14.55
CA GLY A 111 -3.80 -5.99 15.89
C GLY A 111 -5.10 -6.80 15.89
N VAL A 112 -6.10 -6.39 15.09
CA VAL A 112 -7.34 -7.17 14.93
C VAL A 112 -7.03 -8.55 14.36
N ILE A 113 -6.21 -8.62 13.30
CA ILE A 113 -5.85 -9.90 12.68
C ILE A 113 -5.10 -10.80 13.68
N GLN A 114 -4.10 -10.25 14.37
CA GLN A 114 -3.27 -11.00 15.31
C GLN A 114 -4.07 -11.63 16.46
N ASN A 115 -5.07 -10.88 16.98
CA ASN A 115 -5.82 -11.26 18.16
C ASN A 115 -7.15 -11.97 17.86
N THR A 116 -7.52 -12.14 16.59
CA THR A 116 -8.77 -12.76 16.17
C THR A 116 -8.48 -13.97 15.27
N PRO A 117 -8.51 -15.20 15.79
CA PRO A 117 -8.45 -16.39 14.94
C PRO A 117 -9.51 -16.37 13.84
N GLY A 118 -9.10 -16.61 12.61
CA GLY A 118 -9.97 -16.51 11.43
C GLY A 118 -10.14 -15.10 10.86
N ALA A 119 -9.43 -14.10 11.37
CA ALA A 119 -9.41 -12.79 10.75
C ALA A 119 -8.47 -12.75 9.53
N ILE A 120 -8.89 -11.98 8.54
CA ILE A 120 -8.14 -11.62 7.33
C ILE A 120 -8.39 -10.14 7.01
N GLY A 121 -7.38 -9.42 6.54
CA GLY A 121 -7.49 -8.00 6.20
C GLY A 121 -6.32 -7.54 5.33
N TYR A 122 -6.23 -6.25 5.05
CA TYR A 122 -5.13 -5.68 4.26
C TYR A 122 -4.24 -4.79 5.12
N VAL A 123 -2.93 -5.00 5.03
CA VAL A 123 -1.90 -4.23 5.73
C VAL A 123 -0.66 -4.07 4.86
N ASN A 124 0.18 -3.07 5.14
CA ASN A 124 1.52 -3.04 4.56
C ASN A 124 2.32 -4.27 5.02
N GLN A 125 3.17 -4.81 4.14
CA GLN A 125 3.94 -6.03 4.42
C GLN A 125 4.80 -5.94 5.69
N SER A 126 5.23 -4.75 6.11
CA SER A 126 5.99 -4.53 7.35
C SER A 126 5.23 -4.94 8.63
N TYR A 127 3.92 -5.12 8.53
CA TYR A 127 3.05 -5.60 9.63
C TYR A 127 2.79 -7.10 9.60
N ILE A 128 3.37 -7.84 8.64
CA ILE A 128 3.31 -9.30 8.58
C ILE A 128 4.35 -9.83 9.57
N LYS A 129 3.91 -10.08 10.79
CA LYS A 129 4.74 -10.58 11.91
C LYS A 129 3.88 -11.24 12.98
N GLY A 130 4.52 -12.02 13.86
CA GLY A 130 3.81 -12.79 14.89
C GLY A 130 2.83 -13.78 14.24
N ASN A 131 1.57 -13.76 14.67
CA ASN A 131 0.51 -14.62 14.14
C ASN A 131 -0.11 -14.10 12.82
N VAL A 132 0.35 -12.95 12.31
CA VAL A 132 -0.14 -12.42 11.04
C VAL A 132 0.66 -13.03 9.90
N LYS A 133 0.06 -13.99 9.19
CA LYS A 133 0.58 -14.62 7.98
C LYS A 133 0.21 -13.80 6.75
N ALA A 134 0.96 -13.90 5.67
CA ALA A 134 0.61 -13.30 4.37
C ALA A 134 0.07 -14.35 3.40
N ALA A 135 -1.07 -14.07 2.78
CA ALA A 135 -1.57 -14.86 1.67
C ALA A 135 -0.69 -14.67 0.42
N ALA A 136 -0.53 -15.72 -0.37
CA ALA A 136 -0.04 -15.60 -1.72
C ALA A 136 -1.18 -15.09 -2.62
N LEU A 137 -0.91 -14.02 -3.38
CA LEU A 137 -1.89 -13.38 -4.25
C LEU A 137 -1.51 -13.61 -5.72
N GLN A 138 -2.48 -14.00 -6.54
CA GLN A 138 -2.27 -14.24 -7.95
C GLN A 138 -2.05 -12.94 -8.71
N ASN A 139 -0.96 -12.87 -9.49
CA ASN A 139 -0.71 -11.76 -10.42
C ASN A 139 -1.31 -12.04 -11.81
N LEU A 140 -1.17 -11.08 -12.74
CA LEU A 140 -1.67 -11.21 -14.12
C LEU A 140 -0.97 -12.32 -14.92
N SER A 141 0.23 -12.74 -14.53
CA SER A 141 0.94 -13.87 -15.14
C SER A 141 0.50 -15.22 -14.59
N GLY A 142 -0.49 -15.27 -13.68
CA GLY A 142 -0.99 -16.49 -13.05
C GLY A 142 -0.14 -16.99 -11.87
N GLU A 143 0.94 -16.29 -11.52
CA GLU A 143 1.82 -16.64 -10.41
C GLU A 143 1.22 -16.27 -9.07
N PHE A 144 1.28 -17.17 -8.07
CA PHE A 144 0.90 -16.88 -6.69
C PHE A 144 2.12 -16.38 -5.91
N LEU A 145 2.15 -15.10 -5.58
CA LEU A 145 3.28 -14.42 -4.93
C LEU A 145 2.93 -13.99 -3.51
N LYS A 146 3.83 -14.27 -2.56
CA LYS A 146 3.81 -13.62 -1.25
C LYS A 146 4.41 -12.21 -1.36
N PRO A 147 3.98 -11.27 -0.49
CA PRO A 147 4.58 -9.94 -0.50
C PRO A 147 6.07 -10.02 -0.17
N SER A 148 6.88 -9.36 -0.95
CA SER A 148 8.32 -9.25 -0.74
C SER A 148 8.85 -7.92 -1.28
N VAL A 149 10.04 -7.53 -0.84
CA VAL A 149 10.72 -6.34 -1.36
C VAL A 149 10.99 -6.48 -2.87
N GLU A 150 11.44 -7.65 -3.30
CA GLU A 150 11.73 -7.93 -4.71
C GLU A 150 10.48 -7.85 -5.59
N ALA A 151 9.40 -8.56 -5.22
CA ALA A 151 8.15 -8.54 -5.98
C ALA A 151 7.50 -7.14 -5.95
N GLY A 152 7.67 -6.40 -4.86
CA GLY A 152 7.26 -5.01 -4.74
C GLY A 152 8.05 -4.07 -5.66
N ALA A 153 9.37 -4.24 -5.76
CA ALA A 153 10.21 -3.44 -6.66
C ALA A 153 9.81 -3.64 -8.14
N LYS A 154 9.53 -4.88 -8.56
CA LYS A 154 9.01 -5.18 -9.91
C LYS A 154 7.66 -4.47 -10.17
N ALA A 155 6.79 -4.40 -9.16
CA ALA A 155 5.52 -3.71 -9.27
C ALA A 155 5.68 -2.17 -9.35
N LEU A 156 6.61 -1.60 -8.58
CA LEU A 156 6.87 -0.16 -8.56
C LEU A 156 7.54 0.34 -9.84
N ASN A 157 8.36 -0.46 -10.50
CA ASN A 157 9.00 -0.11 -11.77
C ASN A 157 7.98 0.18 -12.90
N GLY A 158 6.75 -0.28 -12.78
CA GLY A 158 5.66 0.04 -13.70
C GLY A 158 4.87 1.30 -13.36
N ILE A 159 5.27 2.06 -12.32
CA ILE A 159 4.60 3.30 -11.93
C ILE A 159 5.19 4.47 -12.73
N THR A 160 4.36 5.11 -13.53
CA THR A 160 4.67 6.40 -14.14
C THR A 160 4.19 7.51 -13.21
N LEU A 161 5.08 8.45 -12.88
CA LEU A 161 4.75 9.63 -12.07
C LEU A 161 4.33 10.79 -12.99
N ASP A 162 3.25 11.47 -12.61
CA ASP A 162 2.85 12.74 -13.24
C ASP A 162 3.73 13.91 -12.77
N GLU A 163 3.41 15.13 -13.21
CA GLU A 163 4.14 16.36 -12.86
C GLU A 163 4.11 16.65 -11.36
N ASN A 164 3.07 16.20 -10.64
CA ASN A 164 2.93 16.33 -9.20
C ASN A 164 3.50 15.12 -8.45
N LEU A 165 4.27 14.27 -9.14
CA LEU A 165 4.83 13.02 -8.61
C LEU A 165 3.79 12.07 -8.03
N ALA A 166 2.54 12.15 -8.47
CA ALA A 166 1.55 11.14 -8.19
C ALA A 166 1.64 10.03 -9.24
N GLY A 167 1.38 8.81 -8.83
CA GLY A 167 1.38 7.66 -9.73
C GLY A 167 0.73 6.45 -9.09
N LYS A 168 0.27 5.52 -9.90
CA LYS A 168 -0.30 4.24 -9.45
C LYS A 168 -0.09 3.17 -10.51
N ASN A 169 0.03 1.95 -10.06
CA ASN A 169 -0.05 0.76 -10.91
C ASN A 169 -0.92 -0.29 -10.18
N PRO A 170 -2.24 -0.25 -10.37
CA PRO A 170 -3.19 -1.01 -9.55
C PRO A 170 -3.18 -2.52 -9.81
N ASN A 171 -2.64 -2.98 -10.95
CA ASN A 171 -2.48 -4.39 -11.28
C ASN A 171 -1.28 -4.55 -12.22
N PRO A 172 -0.05 -4.64 -11.67
CA PRO A 172 1.17 -4.70 -12.45
C PRO A 172 1.22 -5.89 -13.42
N THR A 173 1.67 -5.65 -14.64
CA THR A 173 1.78 -6.67 -15.70
C THR A 173 3.12 -7.39 -15.70
N ALA A 174 4.15 -6.86 -15.03
CA ALA A 174 5.48 -7.45 -15.01
C ALA A 174 5.47 -8.81 -14.31
N LYS A 175 6.15 -9.78 -14.92
CA LYS A 175 6.33 -11.13 -14.35
C LYS A 175 7.03 -11.03 -12.99
N GLY A 176 6.52 -11.76 -12.00
CA GLY A 176 7.04 -11.73 -10.63
C GLY A 176 6.72 -10.44 -9.86
N ALA A 177 5.91 -9.52 -10.40
CA ALA A 177 5.43 -8.35 -9.68
C ALA A 177 4.30 -8.72 -8.72
N TYR A 178 4.37 -8.21 -7.48
CA TYR A 178 3.29 -8.37 -6.51
C TYR A 178 2.09 -7.50 -6.91
N PRO A 179 0.85 -8.02 -6.89
CA PRO A 179 -0.31 -7.34 -7.49
C PRO A 179 -0.71 -6.03 -6.84
N ILE A 180 -0.38 -5.81 -5.56
CA ILE A 180 -0.78 -4.61 -4.82
C ILE A 180 0.47 -3.93 -4.25
N ALA A 181 0.95 -2.90 -4.92
CA ALA A 181 2.06 -2.07 -4.46
C ALA A 181 1.70 -0.59 -4.51
N SER A 182 2.34 0.18 -3.66
CA SER A 182 2.12 1.63 -3.58
C SER A 182 3.39 2.33 -3.13
N LEU A 183 3.54 3.56 -3.58
CA LEU A 183 4.48 4.50 -3.01
C LEU A 183 3.90 5.12 -1.73
N THR A 184 4.78 5.60 -0.87
CA THR A 184 4.47 6.47 0.27
C THR A 184 5.06 7.84 -0.01
N TRP A 185 4.25 8.88 0.14
CA TRP A 185 4.66 10.26 -0.10
C TRP A 185 4.71 11.06 1.19
N ILE A 186 5.69 11.95 1.28
CA ILE A 186 5.67 13.06 2.22
C ILE A 186 5.20 14.31 1.48
N LEU A 187 4.41 15.13 2.17
CA LEU A 187 3.92 16.41 1.67
C LEU A 187 4.65 17.52 2.42
N ALA A 188 5.23 18.47 1.70
CA ALA A 188 5.88 19.64 2.25
C ALA A 188 5.33 20.91 1.59
N TYR A 189 5.33 22.01 2.28
CA TYR A 189 5.07 23.30 1.66
C TYR A 189 6.25 23.71 0.78
N GLU A 190 5.95 24.30 -0.38
CA GLU A 190 6.98 24.86 -1.26
C GLU A 190 7.57 26.12 -0.64
N GLU A 191 6.72 26.98 -0.04
CA GLU A 191 7.11 28.24 0.59
C GLU A 191 6.72 28.30 2.07
N GLY A 192 7.25 29.32 2.78
CA GLY A 192 6.83 29.65 4.15
C GLY A 192 7.27 28.66 5.21
N ASN A 193 8.30 27.85 4.97
CA ASN A 193 8.88 26.94 5.97
C ASN A 193 9.83 27.68 6.95
N GLY A 194 10.19 28.94 6.68
CA GLY A 194 10.98 29.78 7.54
C GLY A 194 12.32 29.15 7.94
N ARG A 195 12.69 29.27 9.21
CA ARG A 195 13.94 28.69 9.77
C ARG A 195 14.05 27.17 9.63
N ASN A 196 12.94 26.47 9.41
CA ASN A 196 12.92 25.01 9.30
C ASN A 196 13.27 24.52 7.89
N THR A 197 13.31 25.39 6.88
CA THR A 197 13.55 25.00 5.47
C THR A 197 14.81 24.14 5.31
N LYS A 198 15.94 24.58 5.91
CA LYS A 198 17.22 23.86 5.81
C LYS A 198 17.12 22.46 6.44
N ALA A 199 16.53 22.37 7.64
CA ALA A 199 16.39 21.09 8.35
C ALA A 199 15.45 20.12 7.62
N ILE A 200 14.34 20.61 7.06
CA ILE A 200 13.41 19.81 6.26
C ILE A 200 14.11 19.23 5.02
N LYS A 201 14.82 20.09 4.26
CA LYS A 201 15.58 19.65 3.08
C LYS A 201 16.65 18.62 3.44
N GLN A 202 17.39 18.86 4.52
CA GLN A 202 18.42 17.93 5.00
C GLN A 202 17.81 16.58 5.37
N ALA A 203 16.72 16.56 6.15
CA ALA A 203 16.05 15.32 6.54
C ALA A 203 15.57 14.52 5.31
N PHE A 204 14.95 15.18 4.33
CA PHE A 204 14.45 14.51 3.14
C PHE A 204 15.58 14.02 2.22
N ASN A 205 16.65 14.79 2.07
CA ASN A 205 17.84 14.35 1.34
C ASN A 205 18.48 13.14 2.01
N THR A 206 18.55 13.11 3.35
CA THR A 206 19.05 11.96 4.10
C THR A 206 18.17 10.72 3.86
N LEU A 207 16.86 10.83 3.96
CA LEU A 207 15.93 9.70 3.69
C LEU A 207 16.00 9.21 2.23
N LEU A 208 16.34 10.09 1.29
CA LEU A 208 16.49 9.75 -0.14
C LEU A 208 17.93 9.42 -0.53
N SER A 209 18.88 9.40 0.42
CA SER A 209 20.26 8.95 0.13
C SER A 209 20.28 7.45 -0.14
N ASP A 210 21.28 6.98 -0.89
CA ASP A 210 21.45 5.56 -1.18
C ASP A 210 21.58 4.75 0.11
N GLU A 211 22.33 5.27 1.11
CA GLU A 211 22.48 4.63 2.42
C GLU A 211 21.15 4.33 3.11
N TYR A 212 20.20 5.29 3.10
CA TYR A 212 18.89 5.09 3.74
C TYR A 212 17.93 4.28 2.90
N GLN A 213 17.98 4.41 1.57
CA GLN A 213 17.20 3.56 0.68
C GLN A 213 17.64 2.10 0.78
N ASP A 214 18.93 1.81 0.94
CA ASP A 214 19.45 0.45 1.14
C ASP A 214 19.07 -0.16 2.50
N LYS A 215 18.68 0.65 3.48
CA LYS A 215 18.12 0.19 4.77
C LYS A 215 16.62 -0.14 4.69
N ALA A 216 15.89 0.38 3.71
CA ALA A 216 14.44 0.19 3.60
C ALA A 216 14.00 -1.30 3.57
N PRO A 217 14.71 -2.23 2.89
CA PRO A 217 14.38 -3.65 2.88
C PRO A 217 14.35 -4.28 4.27
N SER A 218 15.29 -3.95 5.16
CA SER A 218 15.34 -4.49 6.52
C SER A 218 14.13 -4.08 7.37
N LEU A 219 13.45 -3.00 6.98
CA LEU A 219 12.23 -2.49 7.61
C LEU A 219 10.95 -2.99 6.92
N GLY A 220 11.08 -3.86 5.90
CA GLY A 220 9.96 -4.38 5.12
C GLY A 220 9.39 -3.38 4.09
N PHE A 221 10.19 -2.41 3.65
CA PHE A 221 9.82 -1.45 2.61
C PHE A 221 10.62 -1.67 1.33
N VAL A 222 10.07 -1.20 0.22
CA VAL A 222 10.70 -1.26 -1.10
C VAL A 222 11.45 0.05 -1.34
N PRO A 223 12.78 0.02 -1.54
CA PRO A 223 13.56 1.23 -1.82
C PRO A 223 13.14 1.85 -3.16
N LEU A 224 13.21 3.16 -3.24
CA LEU A 224 13.08 3.86 -4.52
C LEU A 224 14.39 3.67 -5.32
N LYS A 225 14.27 3.51 -6.63
CA LYS A 225 15.40 3.40 -7.56
C LYS A 225 15.11 4.14 -8.88
N GLY A 226 16.15 4.38 -9.64
CA GLY A 226 16.06 4.97 -10.98
C GLY A 226 15.28 6.29 -11.00
N ASP A 227 14.45 6.47 -12.01
CA ASP A 227 13.70 7.71 -12.30
C ASP A 227 12.85 8.19 -11.12
N ILE A 228 12.20 7.29 -10.37
CA ILE A 228 11.40 7.66 -9.21
C ILE A 228 12.28 8.30 -8.12
N LEU A 229 13.44 7.73 -7.83
CA LEU A 229 14.37 8.27 -6.82
C LEU A 229 14.93 9.63 -7.26
N GLU A 230 15.34 9.77 -8.51
CA GLU A 230 15.87 11.00 -9.05
C GLU A 230 14.84 12.13 -9.04
N LYS A 231 13.62 11.86 -9.47
CA LYS A 231 12.50 12.81 -9.39
C LYS A 231 12.19 13.21 -7.95
N SER A 232 12.25 12.26 -7.01
CA SER A 232 12.04 12.54 -5.59
C SER A 232 13.13 13.48 -5.04
N ARG A 233 14.40 13.23 -5.37
CA ARG A 233 15.54 14.11 -5.01
C ARG A 233 15.42 15.50 -5.63
N ALA A 234 14.98 15.59 -6.87
CA ALA A 234 14.73 16.87 -7.55
C ALA A 234 13.60 17.65 -6.90
N ALA A 235 12.54 16.97 -6.45
CA ALA A 235 11.42 17.61 -5.79
C ALA A 235 11.80 18.27 -4.44
N VAL A 236 12.75 17.70 -3.68
CA VAL A 236 13.25 18.31 -2.44
C VAL A 236 13.86 19.70 -2.69
N LYS A 237 14.44 19.95 -3.88
CA LYS A 237 15.04 21.25 -4.24
C LYS A 237 13.99 22.37 -4.32
N ARG A 238 12.71 22.03 -4.58
CA ARG A 238 11.59 22.98 -4.68
C ARG A 238 11.17 23.55 -3.31
N ILE A 239 11.49 22.89 -2.21
CA ILE A 239 11.17 23.36 -0.87
C ILE A 239 11.97 24.63 -0.56
N GLY A 240 11.30 25.73 -0.20
CA GLY A 240 11.94 27.00 0.17
C GLY A 240 12.38 27.85 -1.04
N LYS A 241 11.66 27.69 -2.15
CA LYS A 241 11.73 28.65 -3.25
C LYS A 241 11.02 29.92 -2.88
#